data_eebdbeee2b8558ae85b7fd73bc427d1b
#
_entry.id   eebdbeee2b8558ae85b7fd73bc427d1b
#
_cell.length_a   1.000
_cell.length_b   1.000
_cell.length_c   1.000
_cell.angle_alpha   90.00
_cell.angle_beta   90.00
_cell.angle_gamma   90.00
#
_symmetry.space_group_name_H-M   'P 1'
#
loop_
_entity.id
_entity.type
_entity.pdbx_description
1 polymer ?
#
loop_
_entity_poly.entity_id
_entity_poly.type
_entity_poly.pdbx_seq_one_letter_code
_entity_poly.pdbx_strand_id
1 'polypeptide(L)'
;MNNVRVLCVENHKEYLDALKYMLETAGYEVLAATTRSQGLSILMKQPIHGVLLEYDLPDATGSSVRAEMKRIKPEVPVLLFTGVGSQTPFLLRFFDAYLRNAERPEGAFQDLDA
;
A
#
# COMPACT_ATOMS: atom_id res chain seq x y z
N MET A 1 -18.40 -9.20 1.84
CA MET A 1 -18.11 -8.11 1.58
C MET A 1 -16.89 -7.66 2.14
N ASN A 2 -16.27 -6.93 1.52
CA ASN A 2 -14.96 -6.62 1.87
C ASN A 2 -14.87 -5.18 2.24
N ASN A 3 -14.56 -4.91 3.46
CA ASN A 3 -14.38 -3.55 3.93
C ASN A 3 -12.92 -3.20 4.11
N VAL A 4 -12.05 -3.90 3.42
CA VAL A 4 -10.62 -3.63 3.50
C VAL A 4 -10.31 -2.37 2.74
N ARG A 5 -9.75 -1.40 3.43
CA ARG A 5 -9.43 -0.10 2.85
C ARG A 5 -7.93 0.02 2.65
N VAL A 6 -7.55 0.32 1.42
CA VAL A 6 -6.14 0.39 1.01
C VAL A 6 -5.79 1.82 0.65
N LEU A 7 -4.66 2.28 1.14
CA LEU A 7 -4.09 3.55 0.73
C LEU A 7 -3.05 3.27 -0.35
N CYS A 8 -3.21 3.87 -1.52
CA CYS A 8 -2.28 3.71 -2.62
C CYS A 8 -1.58 5.04 -2.86
N VAL A 9 -0.26 5.06 -2.73
CA VAL A 9 0.53 6.28 -2.88
C VAL A 9 1.43 6.13 -4.09
N GLU A 10 1.14 6.92 -5.12
CA GLU A 10 1.82 6.83 -6.40
C GLU A 10 1.74 8.18 -7.08
N ASN A 11 2.89 8.74 -7.51
CA ASN A 11 2.88 10.09 -8.04
C ASN A 11 2.52 10.21 -9.52
N HIS A 12 2.54 9.10 -10.28
CA HIS A 12 2.13 9.14 -11.68
C HIS A 12 0.64 8.83 -11.76
N LYS A 13 -0.12 9.81 -12.23
CA LYS A 13 -1.57 9.69 -12.19
C LYS A 13 -2.09 8.49 -12.95
N GLU A 14 -1.54 8.21 -14.13
CA GLU A 14 -2.04 7.08 -14.89
C GLU A 14 -1.72 5.74 -14.22
N TYR A 15 -0.60 5.64 -13.54
CA TYR A 15 -0.29 4.44 -12.77
C TYR A 15 -1.20 4.33 -11.56
N LEU A 16 -1.43 5.45 -10.90
CA LEU A 16 -2.32 5.48 -9.74
C LEU A 16 -3.73 5.06 -10.14
N ASP A 17 -4.22 5.59 -11.26
CA ASP A 17 -5.56 5.24 -11.74
C ASP A 17 -5.66 3.76 -12.06
N ALA A 18 -4.62 3.20 -12.67
CA ALA A 18 -4.61 1.78 -13.01
C ALA A 18 -4.61 0.91 -11.75
N LEU A 19 -3.78 1.25 -10.78
CA LEU A 19 -3.71 0.51 -9.52
C LEU A 19 -5.04 0.60 -8.78
N LYS A 20 -5.61 1.79 -8.73
CA LYS A 20 -6.88 1.99 -8.06
C LYS A 20 -7.97 1.14 -8.71
N TYR A 21 -8.05 1.17 -10.03
CA TYR A 21 -9.04 0.38 -10.75
C TYR A 21 -8.91 -1.10 -10.44
N MET A 22 -7.68 -1.62 -10.48
CA MET A 22 -7.48 -3.04 -10.27
C MET A 22 -7.73 -3.44 -8.83
N LEU A 23 -7.36 -2.61 -7.88
CA LEU A 23 -7.64 -2.89 -6.47
C LEU A 23 -9.14 -2.86 -6.20
N GLU A 24 -9.85 -1.89 -6.77
CA GLU A 24 -11.29 -1.81 -6.59
C GLU A 24 -11.99 -3.00 -7.23
N THR A 25 -11.50 -3.42 -8.39
CA THR A 25 -12.05 -4.61 -9.05
C THR A 25 -11.86 -5.84 -8.19
N ALA A 26 -10.77 -5.89 -7.43
CA ALA A 26 -10.50 -7.00 -6.53
C ALA A 26 -11.28 -6.91 -5.22
N GLY A 27 -12.06 -5.85 -5.02
CA GLY A 27 -12.94 -5.73 -3.86
C GLY A 27 -12.47 -4.80 -2.77
N TYR A 28 -11.36 -4.11 -2.96
CA TYR A 28 -10.87 -3.17 -1.95
C TYR A 28 -11.49 -1.81 -2.12
N GLU A 29 -11.61 -1.10 -0.99
CA GLU A 29 -11.88 0.32 -0.98
C GLU A 29 -10.53 1.02 -1.09
N VAL A 30 -10.39 2.00 -2.00
CA VAL A 30 -9.07 2.58 -2.26
C VAL A 30 -9.10 4.08 -2.02
N LEU A 31 -8.14 4.54 -1.22
CA LEU A 31 -7.85 5.95 -1.08
C LEU A 31 -6.52 6.20 -1.78
N ALA A 32 -6.42 7.29 -2.49
CA ALA A 32 -5.27 7.56 -3.35
C ALA A 32 -4.56 8.82 -2.94
N ALA A 33 -3.23 8.80 -3.02
CA ALA A 33 -2.40 9.96 -2.74
C ALA A 33 -1.26 10.00 -3.75
N THR A 34 -0.79 11.20 -4.03
CA THR A 34 0.31 11.36 -5.00
C THR A 34 1.60 11.83 -4.34
N THR A 35 1.56 12.19 -3.06
CA THR A 35 2.74 12.68 -2.36
C THR A 35 2.80 12.08 -0.95
N ARG A 36 3.98 12.21 -0.34
CA ARG A 36 4.17 11.82 1.05
C ARG A 36 3.18 12.52 1.98
N SER A 37 3.04 13.84 1.82
CA SER A 37 2.18 14.61 2.71
C SER A 37 0.74 14.13 2.66
N GLN A 38 0.22 13.89 1.45
CA GLN A 38 -1.13 13.39 1.29
C GLN A 38 -1.26 12.00 1.89
N GLY A 39 -0.29 11.14 1.62
CA GLY A 39 -0.35 9.77 2.13
C GLY A 39 -0.36 9.71 3.64
N LEU A 40 0.51 10.47 4.28
CA LEU A 40 0.56 10.49 5.74
C LEU A 40 -0.72 11.08 6.33
N SER A 41 -1.24 12.14 5.72
CA SER A 41 -2.48 12.74 6.19
C SER A 41 -3.64 11.77 6.15
N ILE A 42 -3.76 11.03 5.06
CA ILE A 42 -4.83 10.03 4.92
C ILE A 42 -4.65 8.92 5.96
N LEU A 43 -3.42 8.43 6.11
CA LEU A 43 -3.15 7.36 7.05
C LEU A 43 -3.55 7.76 8.47
N MET A 44 -3.27 9.01 8.85
CA MET A 44 -3.60 9.48 10.19
C MET A 44 -5.09 9.69 10.40
N LYS A 45 -5.83 10.06 9.36
CA LYS A 45 -7.22 10.47 9.52
C LYS A 45 -8.23 9.41 9.17
N GLN A 46 -7.84 8.37 8.45
CA GLN A 46 -8.76 7.36 7.94
C GLN A 46 -8.37 5.99 8.46
N PRO A 47 -9.34 5.10 8.63
CA PRO A 47 -9.00 3.71 8.94
C PRO A 47 -8.42 3.05 7.68
N ILE A 48 -7.19 2.62 7.76
CA ILE A 48 -6.46 2.02 6.64
C ILE A 48 -6.00 0.64 7.07
N HIS A 49 -6.22 -0.37 6.22
CA HIS A 49 -5.84 -1.74 6.52
C HIS A 49 -4.55 -2.16 5.83
N GLY A 50 -4.14 -1.44 4.81
CA GLY A 50 -2.88 -1.72 4.14
C GLY A 50 -2.50 -0.57 3.24
N VAL A 51 -1.21 -0.46 2.94
CA VAL A 51 -0.67 0.61 2.11
C VAL A 51 0.16 0.02 1.00
N LEU A 52 -0.08 0.49 -0.21
CA LEU A 52 0.75 0.21 -1.37
C LEU A 52 1.47 1.50 -1.70
N LEU A 53 2.79 1.49 -1.59
CA LEU A 53 3.58 2.73 -1.55
C LEU A 53 4.69 2.70 -2.58
N GLU A 54 4.69 3.68 -3.48
CA GLU A 54 5.73 3.84 -4.48
C GLU A 54 7.03 4.31 -3.83
N TYR A 55 8.16 3.76 -4.27
CA TYR A 55 9.46 4.13 -3.73
C TYR A 55 9.85 5.56 -4.12
N ASP A 56 9.63 5.94 -5.38
CA ASP A 56 10.05 7.25 -5.88
C ASP A 56 8.89 8.24 -5.83
N LEU A 57 8.84 9.04 -4.78
CA LEU A 57 7.83 10.08 -4.63
C LEU A 57 8.48 11.44 -4.82
N PRO A 58 7.69 12.44 -5.20
CA PRO A 58 8.26 13.76 -5.47
C PRO A 58 8.85 14.45 -4.24
N ASP A 59 8.33 14.15 -3.05
CA ASP A 59 8.75 14.85 -1.84
C ASP A 59 9.48 13.96 -0.84
N ALA A 60 9.72 12.68 -1.17
CA ALA A 60 10.46 11.81 -0.26
C ALA A 60 10.70 10.45 -0.93
N THR A 61 11.60 9.65 -0.37
CA THR A 61 11.73 8.26 -0.81
C THR A 61 10.69 7.41 -0.08
N GLY A 62 10.24 6.36 -0.76
CA GLY A 62 9.28 5.45 -0.15
C GLY A 62 9.79 4.81 1.12
N SER A 63 11.12 4.53 1.17
CA SER A 63 11.69 3.95 2.38
C SER A 63 11.50 4.83 3.60
N SER A 64 11.72 6.13 3.45
CA SER A 64 11.56 7.04 4.58
C SER A 64 10.10 7.21 4.94
N VAL A 65 9.22 7.21 3.95
CA VAL A 65 7.77 7.32 4.20
C VAL A 65 7.26 6.08 4.91
N ARG A 66 7.73 4.90 4.48
CA ARG A 66 7.33 3.67 5.13
C ARG A 66 7.73 3.67 6.60
N ALA A 67 8.93 4.14 6.89
CA ALA A 67 9.39 4.21 8.28
C ALA A 67 8.49 5.12 9.11
N GLU A 68 8.08 6.26 8.55
CA GLU A 68 7.15 7.15 9.23
C GLU A 68 5.81 6.49 9.45
N MET A 69 5.28 5.82 8.42
CA MET A 69 3.99 5.15 8.52
C MET A 69 4.00 4.07 9.59
N LYS A 70 5.10 3.33 9.68
CA LYS A 70 5.21 2.27 10.68
C LYS A 70 5.34 2.82 12.09
N ARG A 71 5.83 4.05 12.23
CA ARG A 71 5.83 4.70 13.55
C ARG A 71 4.43 5.17 13.94
N ILE A 72 3.68 5.68 12.95
CA ILE A 72 2.33 6.22 13.21
C ILE A 72 1.34 5.10 13.47
N LYS A 73 1.35 4.06 12.65
CA LYS A 73 0.43 2.93 12.77
C LYS A 73 1.20 1.64 12.53
N PRO A 74 1.91 1.16 13.54
CA PRO A 74 2.78 -0.02 13.36
C PRO A 74 2.04 -1.27 12.92
N GLU A 75 0.74 -1.35 13.18
CA GLU A 75 -0.03 -2.53 12.81
C GLU A 75 -0.43 -2.56 11.34
N VAL A 76 -0.29 -1.45 10.62
CA VAL A 76 -0.72 -1.40 9.22
C VAL A 76 0.42 -1.86 8.32
N PRO A 77 0.22 -2.92 7.52
CA PRO A 77 1.25 -3.37 6.60
C PRO A 77 1.46 -2.37 5.46
N VAL A 78 2.71 -2.13 5.13
CA VAL A 78 3.09 -1.19 4.08
C VAL A 78 3.97 -1.93 3.09
N LEU A 79 3.48 -2.14 1.88
CA LEU A 79 4.24 -2.77 0.82
C LEU A 79 4.84 -1.70 -0.08
N LEU A 80 6.16 -1.73 -0.19
CA LEU A 80 6.90 -0.78 -1.00
C LEU A 80 7.11 -1.38 -2.39
N PHE A 81 6.94 -0.57 -3.42
CA PHE A 81 7.16 -1.03 -4.79
C PHE A 81 7.80 0.09 -5.60
N THR A 82 8.37 -0.28 -6.76
CA THR A 82 8.91 0.71 -7.65
C THR A 82 8.52 0.34 -9.08
N GLY A 83 7.93 1.32 -9.78
CA GLY A 83 7.43 1.11 -11.12
C GLY A 83 6.23 0.19 -11.15
N VAL A 84 5.39 0.32 -12.16
CA VAL A 84 4.23 -0.56 -12.33
C VAL A 84 4.21 -1.05 -13.78
N GLY A 85 3.40 -0.52 -14.64
CA GLY A 85 3.36 -0.93 -16.03
C GLY A 85 2.93 -2.37 -16.19
N SER A 86 3.66 -3.13 -16.98
CA SER A 86 3.26 -4.50 -17.30
C SER A 86 3.31 -5.44 -16.11
N GLN A 87 3.93 -5.03 -15.02
CA GLN A 87 4.04 -5.87 -13.83
C GLN A 87 2.90 -5.65 -12.84
N THR A 88 1.97 -4.77 -13.15
CA THR A 88 0.90 -4.44 -12.24
C THR A 88 0.09 -5.64 -11.73
N PRO A 89 -0.34 -6.57 -12.60
CA PRO A 89 -1.11 -7.72 -12.11
C PRO A 89 -0.32 -8.58 -11.13
N PHE A 90 0.97 -8.72 -11.35
CA PHE A 90 1.84 -9.47 -10.47
C PHE A 90 1.94 -8.78 -9.11
N LEU A 91 2.15 -7.48 -9.13
CA LEU A 91 2.24 -6.67 -7.92
C LEU A 91 0.96 -6.80 -7.10
N LEU A 92 -0.20 -6.77 -7.73
CA LEU A 92 -1.45 -6.84 -7.01
C LEU A 92 -1.65 -8.19 -6.34
N ARG A 93 -1.26 -9.28 -7.00
CA ARG A 93 -1.35 -10.60 -6.39
C ARG A 93 -0.44 -10.71 -5.18
N PHE A 94 0.75 -10.14 -5.30
CA PHE A 94 1.68 -10.14 -4.19
C PHE A 94 1.15 -9.32 -3.02
N PHE A 95 0.59 -8.16 -3.32
CA PHE A 95 0.01 -7.30 -2.30
C PHE A 95 -1.15 -7.98 -1.58
N ASP A 96 -2.01 -8.65 -2.33
CA ASP A 96 -3.14 -9.37 -1.76
C ASP A 96 -2.66 -10.45 -0.81
N ALA A 97 -1.64 -11.20 -1.20
CA ALA A 97 -1.06 -12.23 -0.35
C ALA A 97 -0.42 -11.61 0.91
N TYR A 98 0.24 -10.47 0.73
CA TYR A 98 0.87 -9.76 1.83
C TYR A 98 -0.17 -9.33 2.87
N LEU A 99 -1.28 -8.78 2.43
CA LEU A 99 -2.33 -8.37 3.35
C LEU A 99 -2.92 -9.55 4.09
N ARG A 100 -3.15 -10.66 3.39
CA ARG A 100 -3.73 -11.83 4.03
C ARG A 100 -2.80 -12.40 5.08
N ASN A 101 -1.51 -12.39 4.81
CA ASN A 101 -0.55 -12.88 5.79
C ASN A 101 -0.46 -11.97 7.00
N ALA A 102 -0.62 -10.67 6.81
CA ALA A 102 -0.55 -9.72 7.90
C ALA A 102 -1.70 -9.90 8.89
N GLU A 103 -2.81 -10.50 8.45
CA GLU A 103 -3.96 -10.73 9.32
C GLU A 103 -3.88 -12.04 10.10
N ARG A 104 -2.87 -12.84 9.82
CA ARG A 104 -2.74 -14.14 10.48
C ARG A 104 -2.00 -14.00 11.80
N PRO A 105 -2.11 -15.02 12.65
CA PRO A 105 -1.31 -15.04 13.86
C PRO A 105 0.16 -14.93 13.53
N GLU A 106 0.92 -14.49 14.53
CA GLU A 106 2.34 -14.31 14.30
C GLU A 106 2.98 -15.59 13.86
N GLY A 107 4.03 -15.45 13.11
CA GLY A 107 4.73 -16.58 12.53
C GLY A 107 4.36 -16.83 11.10
N ALA A 108 3.16 -16.49 10.68
CA ALA A 108 2.72 -16.79 9.33
C ALA A 108 3.52 -16.02 8.29
N PHE A 109 4.04 -14.87 8.64
CA PHE A 109 4.72 -14.01 7.71
C PHE A 109 6.21 -13.92 7.95
N GLN A 110 6.66 -14.47 9.04
CA GLN A 110 8.08 -14.37 9.40
C GLN A 110 8.98 -15.09 8.42
N ASP A 111 8.52 -16.20 7.88
CA ASP A 111 9.32 -16.97 6.94
C ASP A 111 9.62 -16.18 5.69
N LEU A 112 8.72 -15.30 5.29
CA LEU A 112 8.93 -14.48 4.10
C LEU A 112 9.93 -13.38 4.36
N ASP A 113 10.07 -12.98 5.59
CA ASP A 113 11.01 -11.93 5.98
C ASP A 113 12.39 -12.44 6.29
N ALA A 114 12.50 -13.71 6.50
CA ALA A 114 13.75 -14.33 6.95
C ALA A 114 14.86 -14.31 5.90
#